data_2217778fb13e4540965242aae6bd6b45
#
_entry.id   2217778fb13e4540965242aae6bd6b45
#
_cell.length_a   1.000
_cell.length_b   1.000
_cell.length_c   1.000
_cell.angle_alpha   90.00
_cell.angle_beta   90.00
_cell.angle_gamma   90.00
#
_symmetry.space_group_name_H-M   'P 1'
#
loop_
_entity.id
_entity.type
_entity.pdbx_description
1 polymer ?
#
loop_
_entity_poly.entity_id
_entity_poly.type
_entity_poly.pdbx_seq_one_letter_code
_entity_poly.pdbx_strand_id
1 'polypeptide(L)'
;MPQAQPAAMPFTSLQSLPDGYRAIVIGATGAIGSAFLAHLQSDPRCALAVGLGRHTQPAVDLDDEATIAAAAQQLKAQGPWHCIIHAAGLLHGPHGMPEKRLGQLNYAQMEATFRTNTFGPALVLAHFAPLLPKQGRGLLAVLSAKVGSIGDNRLGGWYSYRASKAALNMLVKTASIEVARTHPQAVLAALHPGTVNSALSAPFNGAEIGRPAADAAGDMLRVLDGLPAEQTGSFHAYSGEPLPW
;
A
#
# COMPACT_ATOMS: atom_id res chain seq x y z
N MET A 1 15.10 26.05 -9.90
CA MET A 1 13.92 26.53 -9.16
C MET A 1 13.05 25.33 -8.88
N PRO A 2 12.68 25.00 -7.64
CA PRO A 2 11.72 23.94 -7.39
C PRO A 2 10.37 24.37 -7.98
N GLN A 3 9.82 23.56 -8.87
CA GLN A 3 8.46 23.77 -9.38
C GLN A 3 7.49 23.65 -8.21
N ALA A 4 6.68 24.69 -8.00
CA ALA A 4 5.59 24.65 -7.03
C ALA A 4 4.68 23.46 -7.36
N GLN A 5 4.56 22.50 -6.44
CA GLN A 5 3.61 21.43 -6.59
C GLN A 5 2.19 22.03 -6.61
N PRO A 6 1.33 21.64 -7.55
CA PRO A 6 -0.05 22.09 -7.54
C PRO A 6 -0.69 21.69 -6.21
N ALA A 7 -1.47 22.61 -5.63
CA ALA A 7 -2.20 22.35 -4.40
C ALA A 7 -3.07 21.09 -4.59
N ALA A 8 -2.91 20.13 -3.69
CA ALA A 8 -3.68 18.89 -3.73
C ALA A 8 -5.17 19.24 -3.60
N MET A 9 -5.99 18.81 -4.55
CA MET A 9 -7.44 18.89 -4.39
C MET A 9 -7.87 17.98 -3.24
N PRO A 10 -8.75 18.42 -2.35
CA PRO A 10 -9.17 17.57 -1.24
C PRO A 10 -9.81 16.28 -1.79
N PHE A 11 -9.51 15.14 -1.17
CA PHE A 11 -10.21 13.89 -1.45
C PHE A 11 -11.67 14.04 -0.98
N THR A 12 -12.60 13.74 -1.85
CA THR A 12 -14.03 13.84 -1.54
C THR A 12 -14.70 12.47 -1.42
N SER A 13 -14.39 11.54 -2.33
CA SER A 13 -15.04 10.23 -2.37
C SER A 13 -14.43 9.33 -3.43
N LEU A 14 -14.55 7.99 -3.28
CA LEU A 14 -14.28 7.01 -4.33
C LEU A 14 -15.49 6.90 -5.27
N GLN A 15 -15.40 7.55 -6.41
CA GLN A 15 -16.52 7.66 -7.37
C GLN A 15 -16.76 6.38 -8.18
N SER A 16 -15.70 5.59 -8.41
CA SER A 16 -15.80 4.36 -9.20
C SER A 16 -16.42 3.18 -8.45
N LEU A 17 -16.58 3.30 -7.14
CA LEU A 17 -17.20 2.29 -6.28
C LEU A 17 -18.72 2.56 -6.10
N PRO A 18 -19.52 1.52 -5.83
CA PRO A 18 -20.95 1.70 -5.55
C PRO A 18 -21.19 2.47 -4.24
N ASP A 19 -22.36 3.07 -4.10
CA ASP A 19 -22.79 3.62 -2.81
C ASP A 19 -22.91 2.50 -1.79
N GLY A 20 -22.50 2.77 -0.56
CA GLY A 20 -22.44 1.77 0.48
C GLY A 20 -21.22 0.83 0.37
N TYR A 21 -20.19 1.19 -0.39
CA TYR A 21 -18.96 0.40 -0.47
C TYR A 21 -18.32 0.20 0.92
N ARG A 22 -17.52 -0.86 1.05
CA ARG A 22 -16.80 -1.20 2.28
C ARG A 22 -15.30 -1.23 2.03
N ALA A 23 -14.52 -0.79 3.01
CA ALA A 23 -13.09 -0.65 2.91
C ALA A 23 -12.32 -1.27 4.07
N ILE A 24 -11.13 -1.79 3.78
CA ILE A 24 -10.15 -2.29 4.77
C ILE A 24 -8.84 -1.53 4.57
N VAL A 25 -8.24 -1.09 5.66
CA VAL A 25 -6.89 -0.52 5.69
C VAL A 25 -6.00 -1.33 6.61
N ILE A 26 -5.02 -2.05 6.07
CA ILE A 26 -4.02 -2.81 6.83
C ILE A 26 -2.80 -1.93 7.06
N GLY A 27 -2.31 -1.88 8.30
CA GLY A 27 -1.32 -0.90 8.74
C GLY A 27 -1.94 0.46 9.12
N ALA A 28 -3.18 0.45 9.56
CA ALA A 28 -4.00 1.63 9.90
C ALA A 28 -3.45 2.46 11.07
N THR A 29 -2.49 1.95 11.83
CA THR A 29 -1.84 2.68 12.94
C THR A 29 -0.63 3.53 12.49
N GLY A 30 -0.14 3.33 11.26
CA GLY A 30 0.92 4.16 10.67
C GLY A 30 0.38 5.49 10.12
N ALA A 31 1.26 6.48 9.89
CA ALA A 31 0.87 7.81 9.45
C ALA A 31 0.00 7.79 8.17
N ILE A 32 0.42 7.06 7.14
CA ILE A 32 -0.32 6.98 5.88
C ILE A 32 -1.58 6.11 6.04
N GLY A 33 -1.46 4.98 6.76
CA GLY A 33 -2.60 4.08 6.98
C GLY A 33 -3.73 4.73 7.77
N SER A 34 -3.40 5.50 8.81
CA SER A 34 -4.42 6.26 9.57
C SER A 34 -5.07 7.35 8.73
N ALA A 35 -4.31 7.99 7.84
CA ALA A 35 -4.86 8.98 6.91
C ALA A 35 -5.80 8.35 5.87
N PHE A 36 -5.47 7.18 5.31
CA PHE A 36 -6.41 6.43 4.46
C PHE A 36 -7.68 6.08 5.21
N LEU A 37 -7.56 5.55 6.42
CA LEU A 37 -8.73 5.18 7.21
C LEU A 37 -9.62 6.39 7.50
N ALA A 38 -9.04 7.52 7.88
CA ALA A 38 -9.78 8.76 8.13
C ALA A 38 -10.53 9.26 6.88
N HIS A 39 -9.88 9.25 5.70
CA HIS A 39 -10.55 9.62 4.45
C HIS A 39 -11.73 8.70 4.12
N LEU A 40 -11.53 7.37 4.26
CA LEU A 40 -12.58 6.40 3.97
C LEU A 40 -13.74 6.47 4.97
N GLN A 41 -13.46 6.73 6.25
CA GLN A 41 -14.49 6.91 7.27
C GLN A 41 -15.28 8.22 7.10
N SER A 42 -14.67 9.25 6.51
CA SER A 42 -15.32 10.52 6.22
C SER A 42 -16.05 10.54 4.87
N ASP A 43 -15.86 9.53 4.02
CA ASP A 43 -16.56 9.42 2.74
C ASP A 43 -18.02 9.02 2.96
N PRO A 44 -19.00 9.87 2.59
CA PRO A 44 -20.42 9.58 2.82
C PRO A 44 -20.93 8.37 2.03
N ARG A 45 -20.20 7.92 1.01
CA ARG A 45 -20.53 6.72 0.22
C ARG A 45 -19.96 5.43 0.82
N CYS A 46 -19.06 5.52 1.81
CA CYS A 46 -18.49 4.38 2.50
C CYS A 46 -19.38 3.94 3.65
N ALA A 47 -19.95 2.76 3.56
CA ALA A 47 -20.81 2.22 4.65
C ALA A 47 -19.99 1.69 5.84
N LEU A 48 -18.76 1.24 5.60
CA LEU A 48 -17.89 0.67 6.62
C LEU A 48 -16.42 0.75 6.20
N ALA A 49 -15.57 1.37 7.01
CA ALA A 49 -14.13 1.34 6.87
C ALA A 49 -13.48 0.76 8.14
N VAL A 50 -12.73 -0.33 7.98
CA VAL A 50 -12.07 -1.08 9.06
C VAL A 50 -10.57 -0.90 8.98
N GLY A 51 -9.95 -0.49 10.10
CA GLY A 51 -8.51 -0.41 10.24
C GLY A 51 -7.94 -1.65 10.93
N LEU A 52 -6.90 -2.26 10.34
CA LEU A 52 -6.24 -3.45 10.84
C LEU A 52 -4.78 -3.19 11.15
N GLY A 53 -4.28 -3.82 12.21
CA GLY A 53 -2.89 -3.80 12.66
C GLY A 53 -2.69 -4.78 13.80
N ARG A 54 -1.49 -4.80 14.37
CA ARG A 54 -1.11 -5.77 15.43
C ARG A 54 -1.97 -5.69 16.70
N HIS A 55 -2.54 -4.54 16.99
CA HIS A 55 -3.29 -4.29 18.23
C HIS A 55 -4.78 -4.00 17.98
N THR A 56 -5.28 -4.29 16.77
CA THR A 56 -6.70 -4.17 16.44
C THR A 56 -7.47 -5.47 16.69
N GLN A 57 -8.78 -5.44 16.55
CA GLN A 57 -9.65 -6.61 16.56
C GLN A 57 -10.49 -6.63 15.27
N PRO A 58 -10.24 -7.60 14.36
CA PRO A 58 -9.18 -8.63 14.42
C PRO A 58 -7.77 -8.03 14.29
N ALA A 59 -6.79 -8.74 14.84
CA ALA A 59 -5.38 -8.37 14.70
C ALA A 59 -4.82 -8.86 13.35
N VAL A 60 -3.89 -8.06 12.79
CA VAL A 60 -3.06 -8.45 11.64
C VAL A 60 -1.60 -8.17 11.99
N ASP A 61 -0.83 -9.22 12.20
CA ASP A 61 0.61 -9.18 12.36
C ASP A 61 1.26 -9.76 11.09
N LEU A 62 2.10 -8.96 10.41
CA LEU A 62 2.76 -9.40 9.17
C LEU A 62 3.85 -10.44 9.41
N ASP A 63 4.24 -10.65 10.67
CA ASP A 63 5.18 -11.69 11.09
C ASP A 63 4.48 -13.02 11.45
N ASP A 64 3.13 -13.04 11.48
CA ASP A 64 2.32 -14.21 11.82
C ASP A 64 1.18 -14.39 10.81
N GLU A 65 1.36 -15.33 9.88
CA GLU A 65 0.36 -15.67 8.84
C GLU A 65 -0.99 -16.07 9.43
N ALA A 66 -1.02 -16.75 10.58
CA ALA A 66 -2.28 -17.19 11.18
C ALA A 66 -3.19 -16.01 11.54
N THR A 67 -2.62 -14.89 11.98
CA THR A 67 -3.39 -13.67 12.27
C THR A 67 -3.97 -13.05 11.01
N ILE A 68 -3.22 -13.05 9.90
CA ILE A 68 -3.66 -12.55 8.59
C ILE A 68 -4.84 -13.37 8.07
N ALA A 69 -4.69 -14.71 8.10
CA ALA A 69 -5.73 -15.64 7.68
C ALA A 69 -7.01 -15.52 8.54
N ALA A 70 -6.85 -15.48 9.87
CA ALA A 70 -7.96 -15.34 10.80
C ALA A 70 -8.73 -14.03 10.61
N ALA A 71 -8.03 -12.91 10.43
CA ALA A 71 -8.65 -11.62 10.16
C ALA A 71 -9.45 -11.64 8.86
N ALA A 72 -8.88 -12.16 7.78
CA ALA A 72 -9.57 -12.27 6.51
C ALA A 72 -10.83 -13.17 6.62
N GLN A 73 -10.73 -14.30 7.31
CA GLN A 73 -11.86 -15.21 7.54
C GLN A 73 -12.98 -14.55 8.35
N GLN A 74 -12.64 -13.80 9.40
CA GLN A 74 -13.61 -13.06 10.22
C GLN A 74 -14.34 -11.98 9.41
N LEU A 75 -13.60 -11.25 8.56
CA LEU A 75 -14.16 -10.16 7.75
C LEU A 75 -14.94 -10.66 6.53
N LYS A 76 -14.77 -11.92 6.13
CA LYS A 76 -15.47 -12.49 4.97
C LYS A 76 -16.99 -12.39 5.08
N ALA A 77 -17.55 -12.60 6.27
CA ALA A 77 -18.99 -12.52 6.50
C ALA A 77 -19.56 -11.10 6.32
N GLN A 78 -18.72 -10.07 6.41
CA GLN A 78 -19.08 -8.66 6.26
C GLN A 78 -18.83 -8.13 4.83
N GLY A 79 -18.33 -8.98 3.91
CA GLY A 79 -18.01 -8.60 2.53
C GLY A 79 -19.25 -8.43 1.65
N PRO A 80 -19.07 -8.14 0.32
CA PRO A 80 -17.75 -7.93 -0.30
C PRO A 80 -17.06 -6.65 0.18
N TRP A 81 -15.72 -6.64 0.12
CA TRP A 81 -14.89 -5.48 0.45
C TRP A 81 -14.39 -4.83 -0.84
N HIS A 82 -14.86 -3.63 -1.10
CA HIS A 82 -14.66 -2.96 -2.40
C HIS A 82 -13.33 -2.21 -2.50
N CYS A 83 -12.78 -1.78 -1.35
CA CYS A 83 -11.47 -1.11 -1.30
C CYS A 83 -10.62 -1.74 -0.19
N ILE A 84 -9.44 -2.26 -0.56
CA ILE A 84 -8.49 -2.87 0.37
C ILE A 84 -7.14 -2.19 0.18
N ILE A 85 -6.57 -1.64 1.26
CA ILE A 85 -5.30 -0.91 1.21
C ILE A 85 -4.33 -1.53 2.19
N HIS A 86 -3.16 -1.94 1.71
CA HIS A 86 -2.03 -2.34 2.53
C HIS A 86 -1.03 -1.19 2.65
N ALA A 87 -0.92 -0.60 3.84
CA ALA A 87 -0.13 0.60 4.10
C ALA A 87 1.06 0.38 5.07
N ALA A 88 1.33 -0.86 5.47
CA ALA A 88 2.48 -1.16 6.32
C ALA A 88 3.79 -1.23 5.51
N GLY A 89 4.90 -0.90 6.17
CA GLY A 89 6.23 -1.00 5.58
C GLY A 89 7.34 -0.69 6.58
N LEU A 90 8.54 -1.19 6.29
CA LEU A 90 9.75 -1.02 7.07
C LEU A 90 10.87 -0.46 6.18
N LEU A 91 11.54 0.60 6.64
CA LEU A 91 12.73 1.17 5.99
C LEU A 91 13.96 1.06 6.89
N HIS A 92 13.77 1.23 8.19
CA HIS A 92 14.78 1.11 9.22
C HIS A 92 14.16 0.52 10.49
N GLY A 93 14.97 -0.01 11.40
CA GLY A 93 14.48 -0.64 12.62
C GLY A 93 15.61 -1.14 13.52
N PRO A 94 15.33 -2.10 14.40
CA PRO A 94 16.32 -2.62 15.35
C PRO A 94 17.60 -3.19 14.71
N HIS A 95 17.48 -3.65 13.46
CA HIS A 95 18.60 -4.23 12.71
C HIS A 95 19.45 -3.22 11.94
N GLY A 96 19.08 -1.94 11.97
CA GLY A 96 19.89 -0.86 11.42
C GLY A 96 19.16 0.07 10.46
N MET A 97 19.95 0.99 9.91
CA MET A 97 19.55 1.91 8.85
C MET A 97 19.72 1.25 7.48
N PRO A 98 19.02 1.71 6.42
CA PRO A 98 19.18 1.18 5.08
C PRO A 98 20.65 1.23 4.62
N GLU A 99 21.12 0.18 3.99
CA GLU A 99 22.50 -0.01 3.58
C GLU A 99 22.93 1.03 2.53
N LYS A 100 24.04 1.70 2.74
CA LYS A 100 24.61 2.68 1.80
C LYS A 100 25.60 2.04 0.81
N ARG A 101 26.17 0.87 1.15
CA ARG A 101 27.17 0.16 0.36
C ARG A 101 27.01 -1.35 0.50
N LEU A 102 27.49 -2.09 -0.48
CA LEU A 102 27.34 -3.54 -0.60
C LEU A 102 27.84 -4.30 0.65
N GLY A 103 28.97 -3.87 1.21
CA GLY A 103 29.55 -4.51 2.41
C GLY A 103 28.78 -4.33 3.71
N GLN A 104 27.62 -3.63 3.69
CA GLN A 104 26.73 -3.50 4.84
C GLN A 104 25.58 -4.52 4.84
N LEU A 105 25.45 -5.30 3.76
CA LEU A 105 24.44 -6.36 3.68
C LEU A 105 24.63 -7.40 4.77
N ASN A 106 23.56 -7.77 5.43
CA ASN A 106 23.51 -8.84 6.40
C ASN A 106 22.12 -9.51 6.46
N TYR A 107 22.07 -10.76 6.88
CA TYR A 107 20.84 -11.55 6.91
C TYR A 107 19.75 -10.92 7.79
N ALA A 108 20.10 -10.45 9.00
CA ALA A 108 19.10 -9.91 9.93
C ALA A 108 18.34 -8.70 9.37
N GLN A 109 19.05 -7.75 8.73
CA GLN A 109 18.44 -6.60 8.08
C GLN A 109 17.62 -7.00 6.85
N MET A 110 18.17 -7.89 6.01
CA MET A 110 17.48 -8.38 4.82
C MET A 110 16.19 -9.10 5.19
N GLU A 111 16.27 -10.06 6.13
CA GLU A 111 15.13 -10.86 6.56
C GLU A 111 14.01 -9.97 7.13
N ALA A 112 14.32 -9.10 8.07
CA ALA A 112 13.34 -8.20 8.67
C ALA A 112 12.67 -7.30 7.60
N THR A 113 13.46 -6.77 6.66
CA THR A 113 12.95 -5.92 5.59
C THR A 113 12.04 -6.69 4.64
N PHE A 114 12.44 -7.89 4.21
CA PHE A 114 11.62 -8.72 3.33
C PHE A 114 10.37 -9.26 4.02
N ARG A 115 10.48 -9.63 5.28
CA ARG A 115 9.34 -10.09 6.07
C ARG A 115 8.21 -9.05 6.07
N THR A 116 8.53 -7.81 6.40
CA THR A 116 7.53 -6.73 6.48
C THR A 116 7.12 -6.19 5.10
N ASN A 117 8.06 -6.03 4.15
CA ASN A 117 7.78 -5.35 2.89
C ASN A 117 7.37 -6.27 1.74
N THR A 118 7.59 -7.58 1.87
CA THR A 118 7.38 -8.55 0.78
C THR A 118 6.52 -9.71 1.23
N PHE A 119 6.94 -10.47 2.25
CA PHE A 119 6.25 -11.70 2.65
C PHE A 119 4.88 -11.39 3.27
N GLY A 120 4.82 -10.48 4.24
CA GLY A 120 3.56 -10.05 4.84
C GLY A 120 2.55 -9.53 3.81
N PRO A 121 2.91 -8.55 2.94
CA PRO A 121 2.04 -8.12 1.85
C PRO A 121 1.62 -9.22 0.88
N ALA A 122 2.49 -10.20 0.58
CA ALA A 122 2.13 -11.35 -0.26
C ALA A 122 1.01 -12.18 0.39
N LEU A 123 1.13 -12.44 1.69
CA LEU A 123 0.11 -13.15 2.46
C LEU A 123 -1.18 -12.34 2.58
N VAL A 124 -1.07 -11.02 2.73
CA VAL A 124 -2.24 -10.13 2.67
C VAL A 124 -2.93 -10.23 1.30
N LEU A 125 -2.19 -10.20 0.20
CA LEU A 125 -2.77 -10.41 -1.14
C LEU A 125 -3.49 -11.76 -1.22
N ALA A 126 -2.86 -12.84 -0.75
CA ALA A 126 -3.43 -14.19 -0.80
C ALA A 126 -4.76 -14.32 -0.03
N HIS A 127 -4.83 -13.74 1.17
CA HIS A 127 -6.00 -13.89 2.04
C HIS A 127 -7.08 -12.82 1.81
N PHE A 128 -6.71 -11.61 1.39
CA PHE A 128 -7.66 -10.50 1.27
C PHE A 128 -8.15 -10.24 -0.16
N ALA A 129 -7.38 -10.56 -1.21
CA ALA A 129 -7.88 -10.40 -2.58
C ALA A 129 -9.17 -11.19 -2.86
N PRO A 130 -9.38 -12.41 -2.31
CA PRO A 130 -10.64 -13.13 -2.45
C PRO A 130 -11.86 -12.46 -1.79
N LEU A 131 -11.66 -11.44 -0.96
CA LEU A 131 -12.73 -10.67 -0.32
C LEU A 131 -13.29 -9.57 -1.23
N LEU A 132 -12.61 -9.26 -2.34
CA LEU A 132 -13.10 -8.33 -3.35
C LEU A 132 -14.40 -8.84 -3.98
N PRO A 133 -15.25 -7.94 -4.52
CA PRO A 133 -16.44 -8.35 -5.24
C PRO A 133 -16.06 -9.13 -6.52
N LYS A 134 -16.64 -10.31 -6.71
CA LYS A 134 -16.45 -11.11 -7.94
C LYS A 134 -17.07 -10.43 -9.16
N GLN A 135 -18.15 -9.69 -8.94
CA GLN A 135 -18.82 -8.88 -9.95
C GLN A 135 -18.84 -7.43 -9.49
N GLY A 136 -18.61 -6.52 -10.42
CA GLY A 136 -18.45 -5.12 -10.10
C GLY A 136 -17.03 -4.74 -9.69
N ARG A 137 -16.86 -3.47 -9.41
CA ARG A 137 -15.55 -2.87 -9.17
C ARG A 137 -14.99 -3.22 -7.80
N GLY A 138 -13.72 -3.62 -7.77
CA GLY A 138 -12.93 -3.78 -6.56
C GLY A 138 -11.57 -3.12 -6.71
N LEU A 139 -11.06 -2.52 -5.63
CA LEU A 139 -9.78 -1.83 -5.60
C LEU A 139 -8.89 -2.45 -4.52
N LEU A 140 -7.67 -2.85 -4.88
CA LEU A 140 -6.67 -3.30 -3.92
C LEU A 140 -5.34 -2.59 -4.18
N ALA A 141 -4.89 -1.79 -3.23
CA ALA A 141 -3.62 -1.08 -3.31
C ALA A 141 -2.62 -1.59 -2.28
N VAL A 142 -1.36 -1.65 -2.70
CA VAL A 142 -0.23 -1.94 -1.81
C VAL A 142 0.75 -0.78 -1.87
N LEU A 143 1.14 -0.23 -0.72
CA LEU A 143 2.15 0.82 -0.70
C LEU A 143 3.53 0.26 -1.04
N SER A 144 4.01 0.65 -2.21
CA SER A 144 5.37 0.43 -2.66
C SER A 144 6.20 1.73 -2.55
N ALA A 145 7.32 1.77 -3.22
CA ALA A 145 8.18 2.95 -3.25
C ALA A 145 8.87 3.05 -4.62
N LYS A 146 9.04 4.27 -5.14
CA LYS A 146 9.75 4.52 -6.41
C LYS A 146 11.13 3.86 -6.44
N VAL A 147 11.81 3.79 -5.30
CA VAL A 147 13.10 3.10 -5.16
C VAL A 147 13.04 1.60 -5.40
N GLY A 148 11.86 0.98 -5.43
CA GLY A 148 11.64 -0.42 -5.83
C GLY A 148 11.63 -0.62 -7.35
N SER A 149 11.61 0.46 -8.14
CA SER A 149 11.76 0.38 -9.59
C SER A 149 13.20 0.04 -9.97
N ILE A 150 13.38 -1.06 -10.72
CA ILE A 150 14.69 -1.47 -11.26
C ILE A 150 15.08 -0.50 -12.38
N GLY A 151 14.13 -0.15 -13.24
CA GLY A 151 14.33 0.74 -14.38
C GLY A 151 14.68 2.18 -14.01
N ASP A 152 14.18 2.69 -12.87
CA ASP A 152 14.44 4.05 -12.38
C ASP A 152 15.69 4.14 -11.49
N ASN A 153 16.30 3.02 -11.09
CA ASN A 153 17.40 3.03 -10.14
C ASN A 153 18.68 3.65 -10.72
N ARG A 154 19.00 4.88 -10.30
CA ARG A 154 20.23 5.62 -10.65
C ARG A 154 21.08 5.94 -9.42
N LEU A 155 20.50 5.90 -8.23
CA LEU A 155 21.15 6.35 -7.00
C LEU A 155 21.86 5.23 -6.23
N GLY A 156 21.44 3.98 -6.41
CA GLY A 156 21.96 2.84 -5.64
C GLY A 156 21.64 2.95 -4.13
N GLY A 157 22.38 2.19 -3.31
CA GLY A 157 22.14 2.13 -1.86
C GLY A 157 20.79 1.50 -1.50
N TRP A 158 20.50 1.40 -0.21
CA TRP A 158 19.23 0.88 0.33
C TRP A 158 18.89 -0.51 -0.21
N TYR A 159 19.88 -1.39 -0.27
CA TYR A 159 19.80 -2.66 -0.99
C TYR A 159 18.60 -3.51 -0.57
N SER A 160 18.46 -3.78 0.73
CA SER A 160 17.35 -4.60 1.25
C SER A 160 16.00 -3.94 0.96
N TYR A 161 15.90 -2.62 1.16
CA TYR A 161 14.66 -1.90 0.93
C TYR A 161 14.25 -1.89 -0.55
N ARG A 162 15.18 -1.54 -1.45
CA ARG A 162 14.93 -1.57 -2.90
C ARG A 162 14.53 -2.96 -3.36
N ALA A 163 15.30 -3.97 -2.98
CA ALA A 163 15.04 -5.35 -3.37
C ALA A 163 13.68 -5.84 -2.85
N SER A 164 13.33 -5.51 -1.60
CA SER A 164 12.03 -5.89 -1.03
C SER A 164 10.85 -5.22 -1.75
N LYS A 165 10.99 -3.95 -2.16
CA LYS A 165 9.94 -3.24 -2.90
C LYS A 165 9.85 -3.68 -4.36
N ALA A 166 10.97 -4.05 -5.00
CA ALA A 166 10.96 -4.68 -6.32
C ALA A 166 10.27 -6.05 -6.29
N ALA A 167 10.57 -6.87 -5.28
CA ALA A 167 9.89 -8.15 -5.08
C ALA A 167 8.39 -7.96 -4.82
N LEU A 168 8.00 -6.97 -4.01
CA LEU A 168 6.60 -6.60 -3.79
C LEU A 168 5.91 -6.22 -5.11
N ASN A 169 6.55 -5.41 -5.93
CA ASN A 169 6.04 -5.00 -7.25
C ASN A 169 5.77 -6.23 -8.14
N MET A 170 6.69 -7.19 -8.17
CA MET A 170 6.50 -8.45 -8.91
C MET A 170 5.31 -9.24 -8.38
N LEU A 171 5.14 -9.33 -7.06
CA LEU A 171 4.01 -10.04 -6.44
C LEU A 171 2.67 -9.38 -6.78
N VAL A 172 2.58 -8.05 -6.74
CA VAL A 172 1.37 -7.31 -7.15
C VAL A 172 1.05 -7.57 -8.62
N LYS A 173 2.06 -7.52 -9.50
CA LYS A 173 1.88 -7.82 -10.93
C LYS A 173 1.39 -9.24 -11.16
N THR A 174 2.01 -10.21 -10.50
CA THR A 174 1.63 -11.63 -10.63
C THR A 174 0.21 -11.88 -10.10
N ALA A 175 -0.11 -11.36 -8.90
CA ALA A 175 -1.42 -11.49 -8.30
C ALA A 175 -2.52 -10.84 -9.15
N SER A 176 -2.25 -9.71 -9.79
CA SER A 176 -3.22 -9.03 -10.65
C SER A 176 -3.67 -9.90 -11.82
N ILE A 177 -2.75 -10.65 -12.43
CA ILE A 177 -3.04 -11.56 -13.55
C ILE A 177 -3.92 -12.73 -13.08
N GLU A 178 -3.66 -13.25 -11.89
CA GLU A 178 -4.45 -14.32 -11.30
C GLU A 178 -5.86 -13.83 -10.91
N VAL A 179 -5.93 -12.72 -10.16
CA VAL A 179 -7.18 -12.16 -9.65
C VAL A 179 -8.11 -11.74 -10.80
N ALA A 180 -7.59 -11.19 -11.89
CA ALA A 180 -8.38 -10.80 -13.06
C ALA A 180 -9.20 -11.95 -13.67
N ARG A 181 -8.79 -13.22 -13.49
CA ARG A 181 -9.52 -14.38 -13.99
C ARG A 181 -10.85 -14.62 -13.27
N THR A 182 -10.95 -14.21 -12.01
CA THR A 182 -12.13 -14.43 -11.16
C THR A 182 -12.81 -13.13 -10.73
N HIS A 183 -12.12 -12.01 -10.83
CA HIS A 183 -12.56 -10.66 -10.46
C HIS A 183 -12.19 -9.68 -11.60
N PRO A 184 -12.86 -9.76 -12.77
CA PRO A 184 -12.43 -9.06 -13.99
C PRO A 184 -12.49 -7.52 -13.90
N GLN A 185 -13.25 -6.98 -12.94
CA GLN A 185 -13.34 -5.55 -12.69
C GLN A 185 -12.46 -5.07 -11.51
N ALA A 186 -11.67 -5.98 -10.94
CA ALA A 186 -10.76 -5.62 -9.85
C ALA A 186 -9.48 -4.96 -10.38
N VAL A 187 -9.05 -3.91 -9.68
CA VAL A 187 -7.76 -3.24 -9.92
C VAL A 187 -6.84 -3.50 -8.74
N LEU A 188 -5.74 -4.19 -8.99
CA LEU A 188 -4.61 -4.32 -8.07
C LEU A 188 -3.52 -3.34 -8.50
N ALA A 189 -3.04 -2.48 -7.59
CA ALA A 189 -2.02 -1.48 -7.93
C ALA A 189 -0.96 -1.36 -6.84
N ALA A 190 0.29 -1.16 -7.26
CA ALA A 190 1.36 -0.68 -6.39
C ALA A 190 1.35 0.86 -6.42
N LEU A 191 1.40 1.50 -5.24
CA LEU A 191 1.37 2.95 -5.15
C LEU A 191 2.60 3.48 -4.40
N HIS A 192 3.22 4.53 -4.97
CA HIS A 192 4.29 5.28 -4.31
C HIS A 192 3.74 6.58 -3.72
N PRO A 193 3.84 6.77 -2.38
CA PRO A 193 3.27 7.94 -1.71
C PRO A 193 4.07 9.24 -1.85
N GLY A 194 5.26 9.18 -2.47
CA GLY A 194 6.27 10.23 -2.32
C GLY A 194 6.95 10.18 -0.96
N THR A 195 7.71 11.21 -0.61
CA THR A 195 8.21 11.38 0.76
C THR A 195 7.08 11.95 1.62
N VAL A 196 6.70 11.22 2.68
CA VAL A 196 5.62 11.61 3.59
C VAL A 196 6.20 11.84 4.98
N ASN A 197 5.78 12.90 5.65
CA ASN A 197 6.18 13.16 7.03
C ASN A 197 5.62 12.04 7.95
N SER A 198 6.52 11.22 8.46
CA SER A 198 6.19 10.03 9.26
C SER A 198 7.41 9.56 10.06
N ALA A 199 7.20 8.68 11.04
CA ALA A 199 8.31 8.05 11.77
C ALA A 199 9.27 7.30 10.83
N LEU A 200 8.76 6.71 9.73
CA LEU A 200 9.57 5.99 8.75
C LEU A 200 10.52 6.93 7.97
N SER A 201 10.13 8.14 7.68
CA SER A 201 10.92 9.13 6.94
C SER A 201 11.72 10.09 7.84
N ALA A 202 11.43 10.12 9.15
CA ALA A 202 12.06 11.05 10.09
C ALA A 202 13.61 11.06 10.04
N PRO A 203 14.32 9.91 9.95
CA PRO A 203 15.78 9.90 9.84
C PRO A 203 16.31 10.44 8.49
N PHE A 204 15.44 10.72 7.53
CA PHE A 204 15.74 11.16 6.17
C PHE A 204 15.14 12.55 5.88
N ASN A 205 15.09 13.40 6.90
CA ASN A 205 14.51 14.76 6.82
C ASN A 205 13.01 14.77 6.45
N GLY A 206 12.29 13.70 6.76
CA GLY A 206 10.86 13.57 6.43
C GLY A 206 9.99 14.67 7.03
N ALA A 207 10.39 15.29 8.15
CA ALA A 207 9.68 16.43 8.73
C ALA A 207 9.78 17.71 7.88
N GLU A 208 10.89 17.88 7.15
CA GLU A 208 11.17 19.08 6.36
C GLU A 208 10.69 18.96 4.90
N ILE A 209 10.93 17.79 4.29
CA ILE A 209 10.69 17.58 2.85
C ILE A 209 9.44 16.73 2.59
N GLY A 210 8.91 16.09 3.63
CA GLY A 210 7.77 15.19 3.53
C GLY A 210 6.45 15.95 3.49
N ARG A 211 5.57 15.51 2.61
CA ARG A 211 4.20 16.02 2.51
C ARG A 211 3.32 15.48 3.65
N PRO A 212 2.22 16.15 4.00
CA PRO A 212 1.26 15.64 4.96
C PRO A 212 0.71 14.26 4.56
N ALA A 213 0.55 13.37 5.54
CA ALA A 213 0.03 12.02 5.28
C ALA A 213 -1.39 12.05 4.71
N ALA A 214 -2.21 13.00 5.14
CA ALA A 214 -3.58 13.17 4.62
C ALA A 214 -3.58 13.50 3.12
N ASP A 215 -2.72 14.42 2.68
CA ASP A 215 -2.61 14.78 1.27
C ASP A 215 -2.12 13.59 0.43
N ALA A 216 -1.09 12.87 0.92
CA ALA A 216 -0.57 11.70 0.24
C ALA A 216 -1.61 10.59 0.11
N ALA A 217 -2.39 10.33 1.16
CA ALA A 217 -3.45 9.34 1.15
C ALA A 217 -4.60 9.74 0.20
N GLY A 218 -5.04 10.99 0.26
CA GLY A 218 -6.09 11.50 -0.63
C GLY A 218 -5.71 11.44 -2.10
N ASP A 219 -4.45 11.80 -2.44
CA ASP A 219 -3.93 11.71 -3.80
C ASP A 219 -3.91 10.26 -4.30
N MET A 220 -3.40 9.33 -3.48
CA MET A 220 -3.35 7.91 -3.84
C MET A 220 -4.74 7.29 -3.99
N LEU A 221 -5.73 7.71 -3.18
CA LEU A 221 -7.11 7.27 -3.35
C LEU A 221 -7.68 7.76 -4.69
N ARG A 222 -7.42 9.02 -5.09
CA ARG A 222 -7.84 9.53 -6.39
C ARG A 222 -7.19 8.79 -7.55
N VAL A 223 -5.88 8.50 -7.45
CA VAL A 223 -5.18 7.70 -8.46
C VAL A 223 -5.82 6.32 -8.57
N LEU A 224 -5.99 5.62 -7.46
CA LEU A 224 -6.56 4.27 -7.43
C LEU A 224 -7.99 4.24 -8.00
N ASP A 225 -8.81 5.22 -7.66
CA ASP A 225 -10.19 5.37 -8.13
C ASP A 225 -10.26 5.56 -9.64
N GLY A 226 -9.31 6.31 -10.20
CA GLY A 226 -9.23 6.61 -11.63
C GLY A 226 -8.65 5.49 -12.50
N LEU A 227 -8.01 4.45 -11.91
CA LEU A 227 -7.40 3.38 -12.71
C LEU A 227 -8.47 2.48 -13.32
N PRO A 228 -8.54 2.31 -14.65
CA PRO A 228 -9.45 1.34 -15.28
C PRO A 228 -8.98 -0.11 -15.03
N ALA A 229 -9.88 -1.09 -15.23
CA ALA A 229 -9.59 -2.50 -14.98
C ALA A 229 -8.40 -3.04 -15.80
N GLU A 230 -8.20 -2.51 -17.00
CA GLU A 230 -7.10 -2.86 -17.92
C GLU A 230 -5.72 -2.47 -17.36
N GLN A 231 -5.69 -1.53 -16.41
CA GLN A 231 -4.47 -1.10 -15.72
C GLN A 231 -4.22 -1.88 -14.41
N THR A 232 -4.96 -2.96 -14.17
CA THR A 232 -4.64 -3.86 -13.04
C THR A 232 -3.21 -4.38 -13.15
N GLY A 233 -2.49 -4.44 -12.05
CA GLY A 233 -1.06 -4.80 -12.03
C GLY A 233 -0.16 -3.69 -12.54
N SER A 234 -0.47 -2.43 -12.24
CA SER A 234 0.34 -1.27 -12.57
C SER A 234 0.98 -0.64 -11.32
N PHE A 235 1.99 0.21 -11.56
CA PHE A 235 2.72 0.93 -10.52
C PHE A 235 2.63 2.43 -10.78
N HIS A 236 2.12 3.19 -9.80
CA HIS A 236 1.89 4.62 -9.94
C HIS A 236 2.45 5.42 -8.77
N ALA A 237 2.91 6.64 -9.07
CA ALA A 237 3.15 7.65 -8.06
C ALA A 237 1.82 8.24 -7.58
N TYR A 238 1.85 8.89 -6.42
CA TYR A 238 0.71 9.63 -5.87
C TYR A 238 0.16 10.73 -6.82
N SER A 239 0.98 11.19 -7.75
CA SER A 239 0.60 12.16 -8.80
C SER A 239 -0.21 11.55 -9.95
N GLY A 240 -0.34 10.22 -10.00
CA GLY A 240 -0.91 9.49 -11.13
C GLY A 240 0.10 9.10 -12.21
N GLU A 241 1.35 9.56 -12.10
CA GLU A 241 2.42 9.19 -13.05
C GLU A 241 2.67 7.67 -12.98
N PRO A 242 2.61 6.95 -14.12
CA PRO A 242 3.01 5.55 -14.16
C PRO A 242 4.53 5.44 -13.95
N LEU A 243 4.92 4.53 -13.05
CA LEU A 243 6.32 4.27 -12.75
C LEU A 243 6.78 2.99 -13.45
N PRO A 244 8.02 2.95 -13.98
CA PRO A 244 8.59 1.71 -14.51
C PRO A 244 8.83 0.71 -13.37
N TRP A 245 8.74 -0.58 -13.72
CA TRP A 245 9.07 -1.68 -12.81
C TRP A 245 10.55 -1.76 -12.44
#